data_b79b602fc77889153c0dd25b52580843
#
_entry.id   b79b602fc77889153c0dd25b52580843
#
_cell.length_a   1.000
_cell.length_b   1.000
_cell.length_c   1.000
_cell.angle_alpha   90.00
_cell.angle_beta   90.00
_cell.angle_gamma   90.00
#
_symmetry.space_group_name_H-M   'P 1'
#
loop_
_entity.id
_entity.type
_entity.pdbx_description
1 polymer ?
#
loop_
_entity_poly.entity_id
_entity_poly.type
_entity_poly.pdbx_seq_one_letter_code
_entity_poly.pdbx_strand_id
1 'polypeptide(L)'
;QAYDRARNLTKETARAGFIAGIIIGAVFAMLGLVAGSLFSPNPAIQKLVTTGMIVVGILMPLQGWMWALDGILIGAGDFRYLAFTCGASALVHIAALVVLVFAIGPYLPDDLARIAALWLVMGVFLMGCRGIANGLRAKGDTWIKNAVL
;
A
#
# COMPACT_ATOMS: atom_id res chain seq x y z
N GLN A 1 24.52 -15.13 -14.35
CA GLN A 1 23.36 -16.06 -14.50
C GLN A 1 22.46 -16.11 -13.25
N ALA A 2 23.01 -16.33 -12.01
CA ALA A 2 22.17 -16.38 -10.80
C ALA A 2 21.52 -15.03 -10.48
N TYR A 3 22.27 -13.93 -10.58
CA TYR A 3 21.77 -12.58 -10.34
C TYR A 3 20.69 -12.17 -11.36
N ASP A 4 20.90 -12.52 -12.64
CA ASP A 4 19.91 -12.19 -13.69
C ASP A 4 18.59 -12.96 -13.47
N ARG A 5 18.70 -14.22 -13.04
CA ARG A 5 17.55 -15.04 -12.69
C ARG A 5 16.79 -14.46 -11.49
N ALA A 6 17.51 -14.04 -10.45
CA ALA A 6 16.90 -13.40 -9.27
C ALA A 6 16.18 -12.10 -9.64
N ARG A 7 16.80 -11.26 -10.48
CA ARG A 7 16.17 -10.01 -10.97
C ARG A 7 14.93 -10.26 -11.81
N ASN A 8 14.96 -11.26 -12.70
CA ASN A 8 13.79 -11.60 -13.52
C ASN A 8 12.65 -12.12 -12.64
N LEU A 9 12.95 -13.00 -11.69
CA LEU A 9 11.98 -13.49 -10.72
C LEU A 9 11.35 -12.36 -9.90
N THR A 10 12.16 -11.37 -9.48
CA THR A 10 11.69 -10.17 -8.79
C THR A 10 10.68 -9.38 -9.63
N LYS A 11 10.97 -9.17 -10.91
CA LYS A 11 10.07 -8.45 -11.82
C LYS A 11 8.76 -9.20 -12.04
N GLU A 12 8.84 -10.50 -12.23
CA GLU A 12 7.67 -11.37 -12.42
C GLU A 12 6.79 -11.39 -11.17
N THR A 13 7.39 -11.54 -9.98
CA THR A 13 6.68 -11.54 -8.70
C THR A 13 6.03 -10.19 -8.42
N ALA A 14 6.75 -9.08 -8.66
CA ALA A 14 6.22 -7.73 -8.50
C ALA A 14 5.05 -7.46 -9.46
N ARG A 15 5.16 -7.92 -10.72
CA ARG A 15 4.08 -7.85 -11.71
C ARG A 15 2.87 -8.68 -11.29
N ALA A 16 3.09 -9.90 -10.81
CA ALA A 16 2.03 -10.77 -10.31
C ALA A 16 1.31 -10.15 -9.12
N GLY A 17 2.06 -9.54 -8.16
CA GLY A 17 1.50 -8.79 -7.04
C GLY A 17 0.64 -7.61 -7.49
N PHE A 18 1.09 -6.85 -8.50
CA PHE A 18 0.32 -5.75 -9.06
C PHE A 18 -0.99 -6.22 -9.71
N ILE A 19 -0.94 -7.30 -10.52
CA ILE A 19 -2.12 -7.88 -11.17
C ILE A 19 -3.09 -8.44 -10.12
N ALA A 20 -2.58 -9.18 -9.13
CA ALA A 20 -3.40 -9.66 -8.02
C ALA A 20 -4.06 -8.50 -7.27
N GLY A 21 -3.34 -7.39 -7.07
CA GLY A 21 -3.87 -6.16 -6.49
C GLY A 21 -5.02 -5.57 -7.31
N ILE A 22 -4.95 -5.60 -8.65
CA ILE A 22 -6.06 -5.15 -9.51
C ILE A 22 -7.30 -6.02 -9.27
N ILE A 23 -7.14 -7.33 -9.26
CA ILE A 23 -8.26 -8.28 -9.09
C ILE A 23 -8.88 -8.10 -7.70
N ILE A 24 -8.07 -8.11 -6.66
CA ILE A 24 -8.52 -7.95 -5.27
C ILE A 24 -9.16 -6.56 -5.09
N GLY A 25 -8.56 -5.52 -5.66
CA GLY A 25 -9.08 -4.15 -5.61
C GLY A 25 -10.43 -4.01 -6.26
N ALA A 26 -10.64 -4.63 -7.42
CA ALA A 26 -11.93 -4.66 -8.09
C ALA A 26 -13.00 -5.36 -7.24
N VAL A 27 -12.66 -6.52 -6.65
CA VAL A 27 -13.55 -7.24 -5.74
C VAL A 27 -13.86 -6.38 -4.51
N PHE A 28 -12.86 -5.72 -3.94
CA PHE A 28 -13.03 -4.86 -2.76
C PHE A 28 -13.94 -3.66 -3.06
N ALA A 29 -13.77 -3.01 -4.21
CA ALA A 29 -14.61 -1.91 -4.65
C ALA A 29 -16.07 -2.36 -4.89
N MET A 30 -16.27 -3.52 -5.52
CA MET A 30 -17.60 -4.08 -5.75
C MET A 30 -18.30 -4.45 -4.43
N LEU A 31 -17.58 -5.10 -3.51
CA LEU A 31 -18.09 -5.42 -2.18
C LEU A 31 -18.44 -4.15 -1.40
N GLY A 32 -17.69 -3.07 -1.58
CA GLY A 32 -17.96 -1.78 -0.96
C GLY A 32 -19.36 -1.23 -1.28
N LEU A 33 -19.91 -1.54 -2.45
CA LEU A 33 -21.24 -1.10 -2.84
C LEU A 33 -22.36 -1.76 -2.01
N VAL A 34 -22.13 -2.94 -1.46
CA VAL A 34 -23.12 -3.71 -0.70
C VAL A 34 -22.76 -3.88 0.77
N ALA A 35 -21.48 -3.80 1.11
CA ALA A 35 -20.98 -4.08 2.46
C ALA A 35 -21.46 -3.07 3.51
N GLY A 36 -21.74 -1.82 3.10
CA GLY A 36 -22.15 -0.78 4.03
C GLY A 36 -23.37 -1.19 4.86
N SER A 37 -24.34 -1.85 4.24
CA SER A 37 -25.56 -2.32 4.92
C SER A 37 -25.32 -3.43 5.94
N LEU A 38 -24.23 -4.19 5.79
CA LEU A 38 -23.84 -5.26 6.72
C LEU A 38 -23.22 -4.70 8.01
N PHE A 39 -22.60 -3.51 7.93
CA PHE A 39 -21.90 -2.90 9.07
C PHE A 39 -22.81 -1.98 9.89
N SER A 40 -23.78 -1.33 9.26
CA SER A 40 -24.65 -0.38 9.96
C SER A 40 -25.99 -0.16 9.23
N PRO A 41 -27.09 0.01 9.97
CA PRO A 41 -28.37 0.46 9.39
C PRO A 41 -28.35 1.96 9.01
N ASN A 42 -27.37 2.74 9.48
CA ASN A 42 -27.29 4.16 9.23
C ASN A 42 -26.74 4.46 7.82
N PRO A 43 -27.53 5.12 6.93
CA PRO A 43 -27.11 5.42 5.57
C PRO A 43 -25.83 6.28 5.45
N ALA A 44 -25.58 7.15 6.42
CA ALA A 44 -24.37 7.97 6.44
C ALA A 44 -23.13 7.09 6.65
N ILE A 45 -23.18 6.13 7.58
CA ILE A 45 -22.10 5.18 7.82
C ILE A 45 -21.92 4.27 6.61
N GLN A 46 -22.98 3.81 5.97
CA GLN A 46 -22.90 3.00 4.76
C GLN A 46 -22.12 3.72 3.64
N LYS A 47 -22.39 5.00 3.42
CA LYS A 47 -21.66 5.82 2.44
C LYS A 47 -20.17 5.94 2.79
N LEU A 48 -19.83 6.12 4.06
CA LEU A 48 -18.42 6.18 4.50
C LEU A 48 -17.69 4.86 4.25
N VAL A 49 -18.33 3.72 4.57
CA VAL A 49 -17.78 2.38 4.30
C VAL A 49 -17.56 2.19 2.80
N THR A 50 -18.57 2.48 1.99
CA THR A 50 -18.49 2.37 0.53
C THR A 50 -17.34 3.21 -0.02
N THR A 51 -17.24 4.48 0.37
CA THR A 51 -16.18 5.38 -0.07
C THR A 51 -14.80 4.85 0.33
N GLY A 52 -14.63 4.44 1.58
CA GLY A 52 -13.37 3.86 2.06
C GLY A 52 -12.96 2.61 1.28
N MET A 53 -13.89 1.68 1.05
CA MET A 53 -13.62 0.45 0.31
C MET A 53 -13.27 0.70 -1.16
N ILE A 54 -13.91 1.67 -1.81
CA ILE A 54 -13.59 2.06 -3.20
C ILE A 54 -12.17 2.65 -3.26
N VAL A 55 -11.84 3.57 -2.36
CA VAL A 55 -10.50 4.19 -2.32
C VAL A 55 -9.42 3.14 -2.04
N VAL A 56 -9.64 2.25 -1.08
CA VAL A 56 -8.72 1.13 -0.79
C VAL A 56 -8.61 0.22 -2.01
N GLY A 57 -9.72 -0.11 -2.67
CA GLY A 57 -9.73 -0.92 -3.88
C GLY A 57 -8.89 -0.33 -5.02
N ILE A 58 -8.97 0.99 -5.22
CA ILE A 58 -8.15 1.71 -6.21
C ILE A 58 -6.65 1.66 -5.85
N LEU A 59 -6.32 1.66 -4.56
CA LEU A 59 -4.95 1.60 -4.07
C LEU A 59 -4.36 0.18 -4.03
N MET A 60 -5.19 -0.87 -4.12
CA MET A 60 -4.76 -2.27 -4.03
C MET A 60 -3.67 -2.69 -5.03
N PRO A 61 -3.64 -2.23 -6.29
CA PRO A 61 -2.55 -2.56 -7.21
C PRO A 61 -1.19 -2.08 -6.70
N LEU A 62 -1.13 -0.87 -6.14
CA LEU A 62 0.08 -0.33 -5.52
C LEU A 62 0.50 -1.15 -4.30
N GLN A 63 -0.46 -1.51 -3.45
CA GLN A 63 -0.22 -2.32 -2.26
C GLN A 63 0.24 -3.74 -2.62
N GLY A 64 -0.40 -4.39 -3.59
CA GLY A 64 -0.02 -5.72 -4.06
C GLY A 64 1.40 -5.75 -4.64
N TRP A 65 1.78 -4.72 -5.41
CA TRP A 65 3.15 -4.55 -5.88
C TRP A 65 4.14 -4.38 -4.72
N MET A 66 3.82 -3.53 -3.76
CA MET A 66 4.66 -3.28 -2.58
C MET A 66 4.82 -4.54 -1.72
N TRP A 67 3.74 -5.28 -1.43
CA TRP A 67 3.80 -6.52 -0.66
C TRP A 67 4.60 -7.62 -1.35
N ALA A 68 4.56 -7.69 -2.68
CA ALA A 68 5.41 -8.61 -3.44
C ALA A 68 6.90 -8.29 -3.25
N LEU A 69 7.27 -7.01 -3.26
CA LEU A 69 8.64 -6.56 -2.98
C LEU A 69 9.05 -6.86 -1.53
N ASP A 70 8.17 -6.64 -0.56
CA ASP A 70 8.42 -7.03 0.83
C ASP A 70 8.71 -8.53 0.95
N GLY A 71 7.89 -9.36 0.33
CA GLY A 71 8.06 -10.82 0.34
C GLY A 71 9.43 -11.25 -0.24
N ILE A 72 9.88 -10.61 -1.31
CA ILE A 72 11.19 -10.87 -1.90
C ILE A 72 12.32 -10.50 -0.94
N LEU A 73 12.27 -9.33 -0.32
CA LEU A 73 13.29 -8.86 0.61
C LEU A 73 13.28 -9.66 1.93
N ILE A 74 12.10 -10.10 2.39
CA ILE A 74 11.95 -11.03 3.53
C ILE A 74 12.61 -12.37 3.19
N GLY A 75 12.32 -12.92 2.01
CA GLY A 75 12.91 -14.18 1.55
C GLY A 75 14.43 -14.11 1.39
N ALA A 76 14.97 -12.92 1.12
CA ALA A 76 16.40 -12.66 1.06
C ALA A 76 17.04 -12.38 2.43
N GLY A 77 16.28 -12.34 3.51
CA GLY A 77 16.80 -12.05 4.85
C GLY A 77 17.16 -10.57 5.09
N ASP A 78 16.74 -9.64 4.23
CA ASP A 78 17.08 -8.21 4.32
C ASP A 78 16.21 -7.46 5.37
N PHE A 79 16.05 -8.07 6.54
CA PHE A 79 15.16 -7.59 7.60
C PHE A 79 15.56 -6.21 8.15
N ARG A 80 16.86 -5.92 8.23
CA ARG A 80 17.34 -4.62 8.75
C ARG A 80 16.90 -3.48 7.84
N TYR A 81 17.00 -3.68 6.54
CA TYR A 81 16.53 -2.70 5.56
C TYR A 81 15.01 -2.52 5.63
N LEU A 82 14.26 -3.62 5.68
CA LEU A 82 12.80 -3.59 5.80
C LEU A 82 12.34 -2.89 7.08
N ALA A 83 12.97 -3.17 8.22
CA ALA A 83 12.66 -2.51 9.48
C ALA A 83 12.88 -0.99 9.40
N PHE A 84 14.01 -0.58 8.81
CA PHE A 84 14.32 0.84 8.61
C PHE A 84 13.31 1.52 7.68
N THR A 85 13.02 0.95 6.51
CA THR A 85 12.07 1.54 5.54
C THR A 85 10.66 1.56 6.06
N CYS A 86 10.24 0.54 6.84
CA CYS A 86 8.95 0.51 7.50
C CYS A 86 8.83 1.65 8.52
N GLY A 87 9.83 1.82 9.38
CA GLY A 87 9.87 2.90 10.37
C GLY A 87 9.90 4.28 9.73
N ALA A 88 10.75 4.49 8.71
CA ALA A 88 10.84 5.75 7.98
C ALA A 88 9.51 6.09 7.28
N SER A 89 8.89 5.13 6.60
CA SER A 89 7.59 5.32 5.94
C SER A 89 6.47 5.61 6.95
N ALA A 90 6.51 4.98 8.13
CA ALA A 90 5.56 5.26 9.20
C ALA A 90 5.69 6.71 9.71
N LEU A 91 6.92 7.21 9.87
CA LEU A 91 7.14 8.60 10.28
C LEU A 91 6.62 9.59 9.23
N VAL A 92 6.89 9.33 7.94
CA VAL A 92 6.36 10.15 6.84
C VAL A 92 4.83 10.13 6.83
N HIS A 93 4.24 8.95 7.05
CA HIS A 93 2.79 8.80 7.13
C HIS A 93 2.19 9.56 8.31
N ILE A 94 2.79 9.48 9.51
CA ILE A 94 2.35 10.23 10.68
C ILE A 94 2.41 11.75 10.39
N ALA A 95 3.49 12.24 9.82
CA ALA A 95 3.61 13.65 9.45
C ALA A 95 2.51 14.06 8.44
N ALA A 96 2.25 13.22 7.43
CA ALA A 96 1.18 13.46 6.46
C ALA A 96 -0.21 13.45 7.09
N LEU A 97 -0.46 12.56 8.08
CA LEU A 97 -1.71 12.56 8.85
C LEU A 97 -1.88 13.83 9.69
N VAL A 98 -0.82 14.30 10.33
CA VAL A 98 -0.86 15.57 11.09
C VAL A 98 -1.22 16.72 10.15
N VAL A 99 -0.59 16.80 8.99
CA VAL A 99 -0.92 17.82 7.98
C VAL A 99 -2.37 17.65 7.49
N LEU A 100 -2.80 16.42 7.23
CA LEU A 100 -4.19 16.16 6.82
C LEU A 100 -5.18 16.65 7.87
N VAL A 101 -4.97 16.31 9.14
CA VAL A 101 -5.93 16.63 10.21
C VAL A 101 -5.98 18.12 10.50
N PHE A 102 -4.82 18.76 10.64
CA PHE A 102 -4.74 20.14 11.13
C PHE A 102 -4.72 21.20 10.03
N ALA A 103 -4.16 20.90 8.86
CA ALA A 103 -4.01 21.88 7.79
C ALA A 103 -5.02 21.72 6.66
N ILE A 104 -5.40 20.49 6.30
CA ILE A 104 -6.26 20.20 5.15
C ILE A 104 -7.69 19.89 5.61
N GLY A 105 -7.84 19.07 6.66
CA GLY A 105 -9.12 18.57 7.13
C GLY A 105 -10.19 19.64 7.40
N PRO A 106 -9.85 20.81 7.97
CA PRO A 106 -10.83 21.89 8.16
C PRO A 106 -11.44 22.43 6.87
N TYR A 107 -10.76 22.27 5.74
CA TYR A 107 -11.20 22.76 4.42
C TYR A 107 -11.89 21.67 3.58
N LEU A 108 -11.92 20.43 4.05
CA LEU A 108 -12.63 19.35 3.34
C LEU A 108 -14.14 19.51 3.50
N PRO A 109 -14.90 19.37 2.40
CA PRO A 109 -16.32 19.74 2.37
C PRO A 109 -17.22 18.86 3.25
N ASP A 110 -16.88 17.58 3.38
CA ASP A 110 -17.70 16.60 4.09
C ASP A 110 -16.87 15.41 4.62
N ASP A 111 -17.54 14.50 5.33
CA ASP A 111 -16.92 13.32 5.91
C ASP A 111 -16.53 12.29 4.85
N LEU A 112 -17.15 12.29 3.67
CA LEU A 112 -16.77 11.41 2.57
C LEU A 112 -15.40 11.83 2.01
N ALA A 113 -15.17 13.14 1.85
CA ALA A 113 -13.88 13.67 1.45
C ALA A 113 -12.80 13.38 2.51
N ARG A 114 -13.14 13.47 3.79
CA ARG A 114 -12.22 13.17 4.91
C ARG A 114 -11.82 11.71 4.93
N ILE A 115 -12.75 10.77 4.80
CA ILE A 115 -12.43 9.34 4.77
C ILE A 115 -11.63 8.97 3.52
N ALA A 116 -11.96 9.54 2.36
CA ALA A 116 -11.18 9.33 1.14
C ALA A 116 -9.75 9.84 1.30
N ALA A 117 -9.57 11.06 1.82
CA ALA A 117 -8.26 11.65 2.07
C ALA A 117 -7.43 10.81 3.07
N LEU A 118 -8.06 10.29 4.13
CA LEU A 118 -7.40 9.41 5.10
C LEU A 118 -6.80 8.16 4.43
N TRP A 119 -7.59 7.45 3.63
CA TRP A 119 -7.14 6.26 2.92
C TRP A 119 -6.11 6.56 1.83
N LEU A 120 -6.25 7.70 1.13
CA LEU A 120 -5.25 8.16 0.16
C LEU A 120 -3.91 8.47 0.83
N VAL A 121 -3.91 9.16 1.96
CA VAL A 121 -2.68 9.46 2.72
C VAL A 121 -2.01 8.16 3.17
N MET A 122 -2.77 7.20 3.66
CA MET A 122 -2.23 5.89 4.03
C MET A 122 -1.62 5.16 2.81
N GLY A 123 -2.34 5.08 1.70
CA GLY A 123 -1.89 4.37 0.50
C GLY A 123 -0.67 5.03 -0.15
N VAL A 124 -0.65 6.36 -0.24
CA VAL A 124 0.42 7.10 -0.91
C VAL A 124 1.65 7.23 -0.02
N PHE A 125 1.49 7.70 1.22
CA PHE A 125 2.64 8.01 2.06
C PHE A 125 3.19 6.79 2.80
N LEU A 126 2.34 5.90 3.33
CA LEU A 126 2.85 4.68 3.99
C LEU A 126 3.27 3.63 2.96
N MET A 127 2.38 3.25 2.06
CA MET A 127 2.62 2.15 1.13
C MET A 127 3.44 2.59 -0.09
N GLY A 128 3.20 3.80 -0.61
CA GLY A 128 3.93 4.34 -1.76
C GLY A 128 5.40 4.59 -1.44
N CYS A 129 5.71 5.27 -0.34
CA CYS A 129 7.10 5.53 0.07
C CYS A 129 7.86 4.23 0.31
N ARG A 130 7.23 3.27 1.01
CA ARG A 130 7.80 1.94 1.25
C ARG A 130 8.00 1.17 -0.04
N GLY A 131 7.02 1.20 -0.95
CA GLY A 131 7.12 0.56 -2.27
C GLY A 131 8.25 1.12 -3.12
N ILE A 132 8.43 2.45 -3.14
CA ILE A 132 9.56 3.10 -3.83
C ILE A 132 10.88 2.67 -3.22
N ALA A 133 11.03 2.74 -1.90
CA ALA A 133 12.26 2.34 -1.21
C ALA A 133 12.62 0.87 -1.49
N ASN A 134 11.65 -0.04 -1.34
CA ASN A 134 11.84 -1.46 -1.61
C ASN A 134 12.09 -1.75 -3.10
N GLY A 135 11.44 -1.02 -4.00
CA GLY A 135 11.67 -1.12 -5.44
C GLY A 135 13.10 -0.67 -5.84
N LEU A 136 13.61 0.39 -5.24
CA LEU A 136 14.99 0.83 -5.43
C LEU A 136 15.99 -0.20 -4.88
N ARG A 137 15.71 -0.77 -3.70
CA ARG A 137 16.53 -1.83 -3.11
C ARG A 137 16.57 -3.07 -3.99
N ALA A 138 15.41 -3.49 -4.50
CA ALA A 138 15.26 -4.65 -5.36
C ALA A 138 15.94 -4.52 -6.73
N LYS A 139 16.17 -3.29 -7.22
CA LYS A 139 16.98 -3.02 -8.43
C LYS A 139 18.47 -3.20 -8.19
N GLY A 140 18.95 -3.01 -6.97
CA GLY A 140 20.35 -3.18 -6.60
C GLY A 140 20.72 -4.65 -6.37
N ASP A 141 22.03 -4.93 -6.16
CA ASP A 141 22.55 -6.28 -5.93
C ASP A 141 22.77 -6.61 -4.44
N THR A 142 22.59 -5.62 -3.58
CA THR A 142 22.94 -5.75 -2.15
C THR A 142 22.11 -6.80 -1.44
N TRP A 143 20.82 -6.87 -1.73
CA TRP A 143 19.92 -7.85 -1.14
C TRP A 143 20.21 -9.29 -1.61
N ILE A 144 20.67 -9.45 -2.87
CA ILE A 144 21.04 -10.76 -3.42
C ILE A 144 22.33 -11.27 -2.73
N LYS A 145 23.28 -10.36 -2.48
CA LYS A 145 24.52 -10.70 -1.75
C LYS A 145 24.23 -11.15 -0.32
N ASN A 146 23.28 -10.53 0.34
CA ASN A 146 22.86 -10.89 1.71
C ASN A 146 22.15 -12.26 1.76
N ALA A 147 21.47 -12.66 0.69
CA ALA A 147 20.78 -13.95 0.61
C ALA A 147 21.71 -15.15 0.40
N VAL A 148 22.95 -14.92 -0.02
CA VAL A 148 23.94 -15.98 -0.35
C VAL A 148 24.93 -16.23 0.80
N LEU A 149 24.91 -15.39 1.84
CA LEU A 149 25.72 -15.53 3.05
C LEU A 149 24.92 -16.18 4.18
#